data_2ff1d371c3f9081b90e82481f003c795
#
_entry.id   2ff1d371c3f9081b90e82481f003c795
#
_cell.length_a   1.000
_cell.length_b   1.000
_cell.length_c   1.000
_cell.angle_alpha   90.00
_cell.angle_beta   90.00
_cell.angle_gamma   90.00
#
_symmetry.space_group_name_H-M   'P 1'
#
loop_
_entity.id
_entity.type
_entity.pdbx_description
1 polymer ?
#
loop_
_entity_poly.entity_id
_entity_poly.type
_entity_poly.pdbx_seq_one_letter_code
_entity_poly.pdbx_strand_id
1 'polypeptide(L)'
;ARKCPLGVADSEEKASFPWTMAFPKLFSDTYHYDITEKLPEIVWNLADGAVSAARYHYHDRVTEQFVRCYADSCGRWCDEHGIALTGHVLEEEKLRSQTTVVGDAMRSYRSFAIPGIDMLCNFVELTTAKQCQSAVHQYGREAMLSELYGVTNWDFDFRGHKFQGDWQAALGVTIRVPHLSWVSMEGEAKRDYPASINYQSPWYKEYRYIEDHFARLNTALTRGKPRVKVGVIHPIESYWLDYGPEENTLAVREQADEKFMNIVSWLLFDTVDFDFVNEALLPSQVGDDGDKLKVGVMEYDVVVVPDCKTIRSTTLAILERFHQAGGSVIFAGECPKYVDAVASDAVRALYDRSKHVPYDKISILDALEDFREVRIKNANGAPTENLIYNMRTDATCNWLFVAHGKKESTTPEVTKGQKITVCVKGSYRPMLYDTLDGSIRTIPYVHKNGTTVIPYTMYQNDSLLLQLTRDENAAPGNREDAVCEPENTLRVTGKVDYERTEPNVYMLDRAEYSIDGEPFRPEEEILRLDNICRKRMGWPLRGELLAQPWVVEEEAVHNELALRFAIYSEIPVTG
;
A
#
# COMPACT_ATOMS: atom_id res chain seq x y z
N ALA A 1 10.54 8.68 14.76
CA ALA A 1 9.54 9.73 15.04
C ALA A 1 8.78 9.39 16.33
N ARG A 2 8.44 10.37 17.13
CA ARG A 2 7.70 10.15 18.38
C ARG A 2 6.26 10.55 18.16
N LYS A 3 5.31 9.65 18.43
CA LYS A 3 3.89 9.96 18.40
C LYS A 3 3.60 11.09 19.40
N CYS A 4 3.02 12.17 18.93
CA CYS A 4 2.67 13.34 19.73
C CYS A 4 1.16 13.59 19.61
N PRO A 5 0.30 12.77 20.27
CA PRO A 5 -1.12 13.02 20.27
C PRO A 5 -1.40 14.35 20.97
N LEU A 6 -2.30 15.13 20.42
CA LEU A 6 -2.90 16.25 21.13
C LEU A 6 -3.92 15.67 22.12
N GLY A 7 -3.63 15.71 23.40
CA GLY A 7 -4.49 15.17 24.45
C GLY A 7 -5.87 15.80 24.50
N VAL A 8 -6.61 15.53 25.55
CA VAL A 8 -7.92 16.12 25.82
C VAL A 8 -7.74 17.59 26.23
N ALA A 9 -8.54 18.52 25.70
CA ALA A 9 -8.38 19.96 25.87
C ALA A 9 -8.37 20.43 27.34
N ASP A 10 -9.15 19.81 28.19
CA ASP A 10 -9.32 20.17 29.62
C ASP A 10 -8.67 19.14 30.57
N SER A 11 -7.80 18.25 30.05
CA SER A 11 -7.10 17.28 30.90
C SER A 11 -5.79 17.83 31.44
N GLU A 12 -5.34 17.27 32.57
CA GLU A 12 -3.99 17.52 33.09
C GLU A 12 -2.89 16.82 32.24
N GLU A 13 -3.27 16.07 31.21
CA GLU A 13 -2.35 15.41 30.30
C GLU A 13 -1.59 16.43 29.45
N LYS A 14 -0.29 16.24 29.38
CA LYS A 14 0.60 17.14 28.64
C LYS A 14 0.50 16.87 27.14
N ALA A 15 0.07 17.84 26.36
CA ALA A 15 0.26 17.84 24.92
C ALA A 15 1.75 18.01 24.60
N SER A 16 2.26 17.18 23.68
CA SER A 16 3.66 17.24 23.23
C SER A 16 3.71 17.59 21.75
N PHE A 17 4.55 18.56 21.41
CA PHE A 17 4.74 19.01 20.03
C PHE A 17 6.18 18.80 19.59
N PRO A 18 6.45 18.42 18.33
CA PRO A 18 7.77 18.52 17.75
C PRO A 18 8.30 19.95 17.82
N TRP A 19 9.43 20.15 18.49
CA TRP A 19 10.02 21.45 18.70
C TRP A 19 11.53 21.39 18.79
N THR A 20 12.22 22.42 18.32
CA THR A 20 13.66 22.64 18.56
C THR A 20 13.90 24.08 19.01
N MET A 21 15.03 24.36 19.66
CA MET A 21 15.38 25.72 20.07
C MET A 21 15.51 26.69 18.89
N ALA A 22 15.84 26.19 17.71
CA ALA A 22 15.93 26.98 16.49
C ALA A 22 14.56 27.19 15.80
N PHE A 23 13.51 26.47 16.22
CA PHE A 23 12.23 26.45 15.50
C PHE A 23 11.56 27.84 15.36
N PRO A 24 11.48 28.70 16.40
CA PRO A 24 10.89 30.02 16.25
C PRO A 24 11.57 30.87 15.17
N LYS A 25 12.91 30.84 15.14
CA LYS A 25 13.65 31.56 14.10
C LYS A 25 13.39 30.97 12.70
N LEU A 26 13.50 29.66 12.55
CA LEU A 26 13.24 28.96 11.28
C LEU A 26 11.82 29.21 10.78
N PHE A 27 10.87 29.28 11.67
CA PHE A 27 9.47 29.59 11.38
C PHE A 27 9.31 31.04 10.91
N SER A 28 9.83 32.01 11.71
CA SER A 28 9.76 33.43 11.40
C SER A 28 10.46 33.78 10.09
N ASP A 29 11.60 33.14 9.80
CA ASP A 29 12.31 33.33 8.52
C ASP A 29 11.45 32.89 7.31
N THR A 30 10.50 31.96 7.52
CA THR A 30 9.63 31.42 6.46
C THR A 30 8.30 32.15 6.34
N TYR A 31 7.64 32.41 7.47
CA TYR A 31 6.26 32.93 7.50
C TYR A 31 6.16 34.38 8.00
N HIS A 32 7.28 35.01 8.37
CA HIS A 32 7.41 36.43 8.75
C HIS A 32 6.59 36.85 9.96
N TYR A 33 6.34 35.93 10.90
CA TYR A 33 5.77 36.22 12.22
C TYR A 33 6.29 35.24 13.28
N ASP A 34 6.08 35.57 14.57
CA ASP A 34 6.51 34.71 15.68
C ASP A 34 5.45 33.69 16.04
N ILE A 35 5.77 32.40 15.88
CA ILE A 35 4.87 31.30 16.23
C ILE A 35 4.61 31.21 17.73
N THR A 36 5.51 31.71 18.58
CA THR A 36 5.35 31.64 20.04
C THR A 36 4.17 32.47 20.53
N GLU A 37 3.77 33.51 19.81
CA GLU A 37 2.57 34.31 20.08
C GLU A 37 1.27 33.59 19.66
N LYS A 38 1.40 32.52 18.87
CA LYS A 38 0.30 31.79 18.24
C LYS A 38 0.15 30.34 18.75
N LEU A 39 0.90 29.93 19.77
CA LEU A 39 0.88 28.54 20.25
C LEU A 39 -0.53 28.01 20.58
N PRO A 40 -1.46 28.76 21.21
CA PRO A 40 -2.81 28.27 21.42
C PRO A 40 -3.56 27.96 20.13
N GLU A 41 -3.30 28.71 19.04
CA GLU A 41 -3.96 28.53 17.74
C GLU A 41 -3.53 27.25 17.00
N ILE A 42 -2.40 26.66 17.40
CA ILE A 42 -1.95 25.35 16.88
C ILE A 42 -2.91 24.26 17.37
N VAL A 43 -3.44 24.41 18.59
CA VAL A 43 -4.27 23.40 19.25
C VAL A 43 -5.76 23.69 19.06
N TRP A 44 -6.19 24.92 19.32
CA TRP A 44 -7.60 25.30 19.32
C TRP A 44 -7.97 26.17 18.11
N ASN A 45 -9.22 26.08 17.70
CA ASN A 45 -9.77 26.98 16.69
C ASN A 45 -9.92 28.40 17.26
N LEU A 46 -10.06 29.38 16.38
CA LEU A 46 -10.37 30.77 16.77
C LEU A 46 -11.77 30.85 17.38
N ALA A 47 -12.07 31.97 18.04
CA ALA A 47 -13.32 32.15 18.79
C ALA A 47 -14.60 32.05 17.92
N ASP A 48 -14.50 32.34 16.64
CA ASP A 48 -15.57 32.19 15.65
C ASP A 48 -15.66 30.78 15.04
N GLY A 49 -14.82 29.85 15.51
CA GLY A 49 -14.71 28.48 14.99
C GLY A 49 -13.83 28.37 13.73
N ALA A 50 -13.28 29.47 13.22
CA ALA A 50 -12.39 29.43 12.08
C ALA A 50 -11.07 28.72 12.41
N VAL A 51 -10.45 28.14 11.40
CA VAL A 51 -9.11 27.53 11.52
C VAL A 51 -8.04 28.61 11.48
N SER A 52 -6.94 28.38 12.23
CA SER A 52 -5.81 29.29 12.20
C SER A 52 -4.80 28.91 11.13
N ALA A 53 -4.35 29.87 10.34
CA ALA A 53 -3.22 29.70 9.44
C ALA A 53 -1.93 29.32 10.21
N ALA A 54 -1.80 29.69 11.49
CA ALA A 54 -0.65 29.32 12.30
C ALA A 54 -0.56 27.79 12.52
N ARG A 55 -1.68 27.08 12.64
CA ARG A 55 -1.73 25.61 12.71
C ARG A 55 -1.18 24.99 11.42
N TYR A 56 -1.66 25.45 10.28
CA TYR A 56 -1.20 25.00 8.97
C TYR A 56 0.30 25.25 8.79
N HIS A 57 0.78 26.47 9.04
CA HIS A 57 2.19 26.83 8.93
C HIS A 57 3.09 26.05 9.89
N TYR A 58 2.57 25.73 11.10
CA TYR A 58 3.29 24.90 12.04
C TYR A 58 3.51 23.49 11.48
N HIS A 59 2.48 22.82 11.01
CA HIS A 59 2.59 21.47 10.44
C HIS A 59 3.46 21.45 9.17
N ASP A 60 3.28 22.42 8.30
CA ASP A 60 4.12 22.57 7.11
C ASP A 60 5.61 22.74 7.47
N ARG A 61 5.91 23.62 8.44
CA ARG A 61 7.30 23.87 8.86
C ARG A 61 7.93 22.70 9.60
N VAL A 62 7.19 22.03 10.48
CA VAL A 62 7.68 20.84 11.19
C VAL A 62 7.99 19.73 10.20
N THR A 63 7.08 19.48 9.26
CA THR A 63 7.27 18.48 8.21
C THR A 63 8.51 18.79 7.37
N GLU A 64 8.61 20.00 6.85
CA GLU A 64 9.76 20.40 6.04
C GLU A 64 11.08 20.32 6.81
N GLN A 65 11.07 20.70 8.10
CA GLN A 65 12.25 20.60 8.94
C GLN A 65 12.67 19.15 9.20
N PHE A 66 11.69 18.25 9.42
CA PHE A 66 11.96 16.82 9.57
C PHE A 66 12.62 16.25 8.30
N VAL A 67 12.03 16.50 7.14
CA VAL A 67 12.54 16.02 5.86
C VAL A 67 13.95 16.53 5.58
N ARG A 68 14.19 17.84 5.79
CA ARG A 68 15.52 18.45 5.59
C ARG A 68 16.59 17.89 6.50
N CYS A 69 16.24 17.65 7.78
CA CYS A 69 17.21 17.16 8.77
C CYS A 69 17.47 15.65 8.67
N TYR A 70 16.53 14.88 8.14
CA TYR A 70 16.62 13.44 8.02
C TYR A 70 16.81 13.01 6.55
N ALA A 71 15.74 12.95 5.77
CA ALA A 71 15.75 12.37 4.44
C ALA A 71 16.73 13.11 3.48
N ASP A 72 16.65 14.46 3.43
CA ASP A 72 17.53 15.25 2.56
C ASP A 72 19.00 15.17 2.99
N SER A 73 19.26 15.14 4.29
CA SER A 73 20.63 15.04 4.80
C SER A 73 21.26 13.69 4.52
N CYS A 74 20.48 12.61 4.73
CA CYS A 74 20.93 11.26 4.40
C CYS A 74 21.08 11.07 2.88
N GLY A 75 20.10 11.53 2.09
CA GLY A 75 20.13 11.40 0.63
C GLY A 75 21.35 12.12 0.04
N ARG A 76 21.58 13.36 0.41
CA ARG A 76 22.74 14.13 -0.04
C ARG A 76 24.06 13.43 0.33
N TRP A 77 24.18 12.94 1.56
CA TRP A 77 25.39 12.23 1.98
C TRP A 77 25.60 10.95 1.15
N CYS A 78 24.53 10.19 0.90
CA CYS A 78 24.60 9.01 0.07
C CYS A 78 25.02 9.33 -1.37
N ASP A 79 24.44 10.37 -1.97
CA ASP A 79 24.79 10.84 -3.31
C ASP A 79 26.27 11.26 -3.42
N GLU A 80 26.77 12.02 -2.42
CA GLU A 80 28.17 12.43 -2.33
C GLU A 80 29.15 11.24 -2.20
N HIS A 81 28.68 10.10 -1.68
CA HIS A 81 29.48 8.89 -1.50
C HIS A 81 29.20 7.79 -2.52
N GLY A 82 28.35 8.06 -3.53
CA GLY A 82 28.06 7.12 -4.62
C GLY A 82 27.28 5.88 -4.18
N ILE A 83 26.45 5.97 -3.14
CA ILE A 83 25.55 4.92 -2.67
C ILE A 83 24.09 5.40 -2.72
N ALA A 84 23.16 4.48 -2.93
CA ALA A 84 21.74 4.79 -3.00
C ALA A 84 21.11 4.80 -1.60
N LEU A 85 20.44 5.89 -1.21
CA LEU A 85 19.58 5.89 -0.03
C LEU A 85 18.32 5.09 -0.34
N THR A 86 18.01 4.09 0.48
CA THR A 86 16.77 3.33 0.44
C THR A 86 16.18 3.16 1.83
N GLY A 87 14.92 2.78 1.92
CA GLY A 87 14.18 2.54 3.16
C GLY A 87 12.76 3.09 3.08
N HIS A 88 12.10 3.16 4.20
CA HIS A 88 10.70 3.58 4.34
C HIS A 88 10.56 4.61 5.46
N VAL A 89 9.42 5.27 5.51
CA VAL A 89 8.98 6.06 6.66
C VAL A 89 7.99 5.26 7.51
N LEU A 90 7.16 5.88 8.32
CA LEU A 90 6.27 5.19 9.24
C LEU A 90 4.87 5.82 9.22
N GLU A 91 3.85 4.99 9.43
CA GLU A 91 2.47 5.44 9.68
C GLU A 91 1.86 6.21 8.49
N GLU A 92 2.11 5.76 7.28
CA GLU A 92 1.67 6.40 6.04
C GLU A 92 0.20 6.12 5.70
N GLU A 93 -0.43 5.12 6.33
CA GLU A 93 -1.76 4.62 5.95
C GLU A 93 -2.85 5.70 6.01
N LYS A 94 -2.83 6.56 7.04
CA LYS A 94 -3.85 7.57 7.32
C LYS A 94 -3.25 8.97 7.41
N LEU A 95 -4.05 9.98 7.09
CA LEU A 95 -3.64 11.38 7.25
C LEU A 95 -3.35 11.71 8.74
N ARG A 96 -4.12 11.11 9.65
CA ARG A 96 -3.92 11.22 11.10
C ARG A 96 -2.55 10.69 11.52
N SER A 97 -2.22 9.48 11.12
CA SER A 97 -0.97 8.85 11.53
C SER A 97 0.23 9.56 10.92
N GLN A 98 0.17 9.94 9.65
CA GLN A 98 1.20 10.76 9.01
C GLN A 98 1.43 12.07 9.75
N THR A 99 0.38 12.84 10.01
CA THR A 99 0.48 14.13 10.70
C THR A 99 1.13 13.98 12.08
N THR A 100 0.83 12.87 12.79
CA THR A 100 1.35 12.61 14.13
C THR A 100 2.83 12.20 14.11
N VAL A 101 3.30 11.50 13.08
CA VAL A 101 4.60 10.82 13.08
C VAL A 101 5.62 11.47 12.14
N VAL A 102 5.26 11.70 10.88
CA VAL A 102 6.17 12.18 9.83
C VAL A 102 5.74 13.50 9.19
N GLY A 103 4.52 13.95 9.48
CA GLY A 103 3.92 15.15 8.89
C GLY A 103 3.29 14.89 7.52
N ASP A 104 4.12 14.53 6.54
CA ASP A 104 3.72 14.21 5.16
C ASP A 104 4.72 13.19 4.60
N ALA A 105 4.26 11.98 4.36
CA ALA A 105 5.11 10.88 3.90
C ALA A 105 5.75 11.17 2.53
N MET A 106 4.99 11.74 1.60
CA MET A 106 5.45 11.98 0.23
C MET A 106 6.65 12.93 0.17
N ARG A 107 6.75 13.92 1.07
CA ARG A 107 7.89 14.85 1.09
C ARG A 107 9.20 14.15 1.42
N SER A 108 9.17 13.10 2.25
CA SER A 108 10.36 12.34 2.62
C SER A 108 10.95 11.60 1.42
N TYR A 109 10.10 11.06 0.54
CA TYR A 109 10.54 10.27 -0.61
C TYR A 109 11.36 11.05 -1.66
N ARG A 110 11.32 12.39 -1.66
CA ARG A 110 12.08 13.20 -2.64
C ARG A 110 13.58 12.91 -2.62
N SER A 111 14.12 12.52 -1.48
CA SER A 111 15.56 12.30 -1.28
C SER A 111 15.96 10.83 -1.28
N PHE A 112 15.01 9.90 -1.41
CA PHE A 112 15.32 8.49 -1.55
C PHE A 112 15.66 8.16 -3.01
N ALA A 113 16.79 7.50 -3.22
CA ALA A 113 17.13 6.93 -4.54
C ALA A 113 16.19 5.76 -4.87
N ILE A 114 15.84 4.98 -3.86
CA ILE A 114 14.88 3.87 -3.93
C ILE A 114 13.89 4.06 -2.77
N PRO A 115 12.78 4.80 -2.99
CA PRO A 115 11.74 4.94 -1.99
C PRO A 115 11.11 3.59 -1.64
N GLY A 116 10.70 3.41 -0.40
CA GLY A 116 10.14 2.16 0.07
C GLY A 116 8.99 2.31 1.06
N ILE A 117 8.38 1.18 1.35
CA ILE A 117 7.30 0.99 2.32
C ILE A 117 7.61 -0.17 3.26
N ASP A 118 6.88 -0.26 4.36
CA ASP A 118 6.91 -1.38 5.30
C ASP A 118 5.49 -1.95 5.45
N MET A 119 5.35 -3.28 5.30
CA MET A 119 4.07 -3.99 5.40
C MET A 119 4.12 -5.07 6.47
N LEU A 120 3.48 -4.81 7.58
CA LEU A 120 3.41 -5.73 8.71
C LEU A 120 2.09 -6.54 8.73
N CYS A 121 2.09 -7.65 9.44
CA CYS A 121 0.90 -8.44 9.81
C CYS A 121 0.05 -8.94 8.62
N ASN A 122 0.58 -9.04 7.43
CA ASN A 122 -0.19 -9.39 6.23
C ASN A 122 -1.38 -8.43 5.99
N PHE A 123 -1.26 -7.15 6.39
CA PHE A 123 -2.24 -6.11 6.06
C PHE A 123 -2.11 -5.67 4.61
N VAL A 124 -3.15 -5.00 4.12
CA VAL A 124 -3.17 -4.39 2.79
C VAL A 124 -3.39 -2.90 2.98
N GLU A 125 -2.31 -2.13 2.87
CA GLU A 125 -2.31 -0.67 3.01
C GLU A 125 -2.11 0.00 1.65
N LEU A 126 -3.20 0.11 0.90
CA LEU A 126 -3.16 0.65 -0.46
C LEU A 126 -2.71 2.12 -0.50
N THR A 127 -3.07 2.90 0.52
CA THR A 127 -2.69 4.31 0.65
C THR A 127 -1.19 4.48 0.83
N THR A 128 -0.57 3.68 1.71
CA THR A 128 0.87 3.63 1.93
C THR A 128 1.61 3.35 0.62
N ALA A 129 1.24 2.26 -0.05
CA ALA A 129 1.87 1.86 -1.32
C ALA A 129 1.67 2.91 -2.42
N LYS A 130 0.49 3.50 -2.53
CA LYS A 130 0.15 4.44 -3.60
C LYS A 130 0.89 5.78 -3.49
N GLN A 131 1.11 6.27 -2.26
CA GLN A 131 1.91 7.48 -2.03
C GLN A 131 3.38 7.27 -2.44
N CYS A 132 3.98 6.15 -2.04
CA CYS A 132 5.35 5.82 -2.41
C CYS A 132 5.48 5.59 -3.93
N GLN A 133 4.56 4.84 -4.54
CA GLN A 133 4.52 4.62 -5.98
C GLN A 133 4.45 5.94 -6.75
N SER A 134 3.62 6.88 -6.31
CA SER A 134 3.48 8.20 -6.94
C SER A 134 4.81 8.97 -6.93
N ALA A 135 5.55 8.92 -5.82
CA ALA A 135 6.87 9.53 -5.74
C ALA A 135 7.87 8.83 -6.67
N VAL A 136 7.89 7.47 -6.69
CA VAL A 136 8.73 6.69 -7.61
C VAL A 136 8.47 7.07 -9.07
N HIS A 137 7.21 7.19 -9.45
CA HIS A 137 6.81 7.59 -10.79
C HIS A 137 7.27 9.00 -11.12
N GLN A 138 6.94 9.99 -10.29
CA GLN A 138 7.22 11.40 -10.55
C GLN A 138 8.72 11.73 -10.55
N TYR A 139 9.49 11.15 -9.64
CA TYR A 139 10.95 11.32 -9.63
C TYR A 139 11.68 10.42 -10.62
N GLY A 140 10.98 9.54 -11.36
CA GLY A 140 11.58 8.61 -12.31
C GLY A 140 12.57 7.64 -11.66
N ARG A 141 12.26 7.18 -10.45
CA ARG A 141 13.12 6.24 -9.73
C ARG A 141 13.03 4.86 -10.36
N GLU A 142 14.14 4.11 -10.34
CA GLU A 142 14.24 2.81 -11.00
C GLU A 142 13.43 1.71 -10.31
N ALA A 143 13.23 1.84 -8.99
CA ALA A 143 12.61 0.81 -8.17
C ALA A 143 11.84 1.39 -6.98
N MET A 144 10.92 0.60 -6.47
CA MET A 144 10.25 0.77 -5.20
C MET A 144 10.56 -0.44 -4.32
N LEU A 145 10.99 -0.17 -3.08
CA LEU A 145 11.29 -1.21 -2.09
C LEU A 145 10.07 -1.48 -1.20
N SER A 146 9.93 -2.70 -0.70
CA SER A 146 9.10 -2.99 0.45
C SER A 146 9.83 -3.89 1.43
N GLU A 147 9.82 -3.51 2.71
CA GLU A 147 10.01 -4.45 3.80
C GLU A 147 8.69 -5.19 4.01
N LEU A 148 8.70 -6.52 3.98
CA LEU A 148 7.47 -7.29 4.01
C LEU A 148 7.64 -8.62 4.75
N TYR A 149 6.50 -9.22 5.11
CA TYR A 149 6.33 -10.48 5.83
C TYR A 149 6.59 -10.41 7.34
N GLY A 150 6.95 -9.26 7.91
CA GLY A 150 7.11 -9.10 9.35
C GLY A 150 5.76 -9.30 10.09
N VAL A 151 5.81 -9.94 11.27
CA VAL A 151 4.64 -10.17 12.14
C VAL A 151 3.51 -10.98 11.46
N THR A 152 3.86 -11.87 10.53
CA THR A 152 2.89 -12.73 9.83
C THR A 152 2.74 -14.11 10.46
N ASN A 153 3.46 -14.39 11.54
CA ASN A 153 3.55 -15.64 12.27
C ASN A 153 4.36 -16.76 11.55
N TRP A 154 4.65 -17.82 12.29
CA TRP A 154 5.51 -18.92 11.84
C TRP A 154 4.84 -19.84 10.82
N ASP A 155 3.51 -19.81 10.72
CA ASP A 155 2.70 -20.60 9.80
C ASP A 155 2.43 -19.90 8.46
N PHE A 156 3.06 -18.74 8.22
CA PHE A 156 2.88 -17.96 7.00
C PHE A 156 3.43 -18.68 5.79
N ASP A 157 2.55 -19.26 4.98
CA ASP A 157 2.85 -20.14 3.86
C ASP A 157 3.09 -19.39 2.52
N PHE A 158 3.35 -20.12 1.44
CA PHE A 158 3.62 -19.55 0.12
C PHE A 158 2.43 -18.79 -0.47
N ARG A 159 1.19 -19.12 -0.10
CA ARG A 159 0.00 -18.37 -0.54
C ARG A 159 0.03 -16.96 0.03
N GLY A 160 0.35 -16.84 1.31
CA GLY A 160 0.53 -15.56 1.97
C GLY A 160 1.68 -14.75 1.39
N HIS A 161 2.84 -15.35 1.18
CA HIS A 161 4.00 -14.70 0.57
C HIS A 161 3.70 -14.20 -0.84
N LYS A 162 3.04 -15.02 -1.67
CA LYS A 162 2.65 -14.63 -3.03
C LYS A 162 1.63 -13.50 -3.02
N PHE A 163 0.56 -13.63 -2.24
CA PHE A 163 -0.47 -12.59 -2.15
C PHE A 163 0.11 -11.23 -1.73
N GLN A 164 0.90 -11.22 -0.65
CA GLN A 164 1.54 -9.99 -0.15
C GLN A 164 2.47 -9.36 -1.19
N GLY A 165 3.26 -10.16 -1.87
CA GLY A 165 4.16 -9.63 -2.89
C GLY A 165 3.43 -9.18 -4.16
N ASP A 166 2.39 -9.89 -4.59
CA ASP A 166 1.66 -9.60 -5.83
C ASP A 166 0.90 -8.27 -5.78
N TRP A 167 0.12 -8.00 -4.71
CA TRP A 167 -0.59 -6.73 -4.64
C TRP A 167 0.37 -5.54 -4.52
N GLN A 168 1.49 -5.74 -3.84
CA GLN A 168 2.52 -4.71 -3.74
C GLN A 168 3.25 -4.50 -5.08
N ALA A 169 3.51 -5.57 -5.83
CA ALA A 169 4.04 -5.48 -7.19
C ALA A 169 3.06 -4.78 -8.15
N ALA A 170 1.76 -5.01 -8.01
CA ALA A 170 0.74 -4.26 -8.74
C ALA A 170 0.73 -2.77 -8.39
N LEU A 171 1.24 -2.38 -7.23
CA LEU A 171 1.44 -0.99 -6.81
C LEU A 171 2.91 -0.54 -6.86
N GLY A 172 3.73 -1.18 -7.69
CA GLY A 172 5.05 -0.70 -8.08
C GLY A 172 6.25 -1.27 -7.33
N VAL A 173 6.04 -2.14 -6.33
CA VAL A 173 7.16 -2.76 -5.61
C VAL A 173 7.90 -3.73 -6.52
N THR A 174 9.20 -3.51 -6.67
CA THR A 174 10.10 -4.35 -7.46
C THR A 174 11.31 -4.86 -6.67
N ILE A 175 11.56 -4.29 -5.49
CA ILE A 175 12.57 -4.78 -4.54
C ILE A 175 11.87 -5.24 -3.28
N ARG A 176 11.95 -6.53 -3.00
CA ARG A 176 11.38 -7.13 -1.80
C ARG A 176 12.50 -7.37 -0.78
N VAL A 177 12.33 -6.85 0.42
CA VAL A 177 13.21 -7.06 1.55
C VAL A 177 12.43 -7.83 2.62
N PRO A 178 12.50 -9.17 2.61
CA PRO A 178 11.81 -9.95 3.62
C PRO A 178 12.28 -9.57 5.02
N HIS A 179 11.33 -9.38 5.93
CA HIS A 179 11.66 -9.16 7.34
C HIS A 179 12.42 -10.38 7.84
N LEU A 180 13.56 -10.14 8.32
CA LEU A 180 14.72 -10.95 8.70
C LEU A 180 14.62 -12.48 8.61
N SER A 181 15.74 -13.09 8.17
CA SER A 181 16.09 -14.48 8.49
C SER A 181 17.16 -14.51 9.58
N TRP A 182 16.87 -15.14 10.69
CA TRP A 182 17.81 -15.22 11.79
C TRP A 182 18.79 -16.39 11.62
N VAL A 183 20.08 -16.13 11.81
CA VAL A 183 21.10 -17.19 11.85
C VAL A 183 20.91 -18.08 13.10
N SER A 184 20.47 -17.49 14.20
CA SER A 184 20.19 -18.17 15.45
C SER A 184 18.89 -17.65 16.05
N MET A 185 18.10 -18.53 16.66
CA MET A 185 16.90 -18.19 17.44
C MET A 185 17.21 -17.88 18.90
N GLU A 186 18.48 -17.75 19.26
CA GLU A 186 18.88 -17.31 20.57
C GLU A 186 18.50 -15.83 20.78
N GLY A 187 17.86 -15.54 21.89
CA GLY A 187 17.35 -14.21 22.20
C GLY A 187 15.86 -14.05 21.90
N GLU A 188 15.11 -13.52 22.87
CA GLU A 188 13.65 -13.44 22.83
C GLU A 188 13.16 -12.50 21.72
N ALA A 189 13.85 -11.38 21.49
CA ALA A 189 13.49 -10.41 20.48
C ALA A 189 13.43 -10.97 19.04
N LYS A 190 14.17 -12.04 18.76
CA LYS A 190 14.12 -12.71 17.45
C LYS A 190 12.82 -13.49 17.19
N ARG A 191 11.94 -13.59 18.19
CA ARG A 191 10.69 -14.32 18.12
C ARG A 191 9.47 -13.41 18.11
N ASP A 192 9.70 -12.11 18.21
CA ASP A 192 8.61 -11.11 18.25
C ASP A 192 7.99 -10.82 16.89
N TYR A 193 8.74 -11.01 15.80
CA TYR A 193 8.37 -10.63 14.45
C TYR A 193 8.58 -11.74 13.41
N PRO A 194 8.00 -12.98 13.61
CA PRO A 194 8.06 -13.97 12.54
C PRO A 194 7.27 -13.44 11.34
N ALA A 195 7.61 -13.63 10.06
CA ALA A 195 7.83 -14.93 9.48
C ALA A 195 9.31 -15.26 9.31
N SER A 196 9.55 -16.55 8.98
CA SER A 196 10.86 -17.01 8.57
C SER A 196 10.82 -17.57 7.16
N ILE A 197 11.83 -17.22 6.36
CA ILE A 197 12.06 -17.73 5.02
C ILE A 197 13.26 -18.68 4.96
N ASN A 198 13.85 -19.02 6.09
CA ASN A 198 15.03 -19.84 6.23
C ASN A 198 14.75 -21.12 7.06
N TYR A 199 15.76 -21.79 7.56
CA TYR A 199 15.71 -23.11 8.21
C TYR A 199 14.71 -23.22 9.37
N GLN A 200 14.24 -22.11 9.92
CA GLN A 200 13.19 -22.08 10.93
C GLN A 200 11.80 -22.37 10.35
N SER A 201 11.64 -22.25 9.03
CA SER A 201 10.41 -22.61 8.32
C SER A 201 10.51 -24.03 7.77
N PRO A 202 9.51 -24.91 7.94
CA PRO A 202 9.56 -26.29 7.47
C PRO A 202 9.63 -26.42 5.95
N TRP A 203 9.20 -25.40 5.20
CA TRP A 203 9.21 -25.37 3.72
C TRP A 203 10.33 -24.51 3.12
N TYR A 204 11.33 -24.12 3.87
CA TYR A 204 12.37 -23.19 3.43
C TYR A 204 13.13 -23.65 2.16
N LYS A 205 13.32 -24.94 1.99
CA LYS A 205 14.00 -25.49 0.80
C LYS A 205 13.27 -25.19 -0.50
N GLU A 206 11.94 -25.02 -0.42
CA GLU A 206 11.06 -24.75 -1.54
C GLU A 206 10.81 -23.26 -1.76
N TYR A 207 11.39 -22.39 -0.94
CA TYR A 207 11.17 -20.94 -1.01
C TYR A 207 11.57 -20.34 -2.37
N ARG A 208 12.43 -21.02 -3.11
CA ARG A 208 12.78 -20.67 -4.49
C ARG A 208 11.57 -20.48 -5.41
N TYR A 209 10.43 -21.16 -5.18
CA TYR A 209 9.22 -20.97 -5.97
C TYR A 209 8.69 -19.54 -5.88
N ILE A 210 8.76 -18.95 -4.70
CA ILE A 210 8.39 -17.56 -4.46
C ILE A 210 9.41 -16.62 -5.14
N GLU A 211 10.70 -16.87 -4.99
CA GLU A 211 11.73 -16.04 -5.60
C GLU A 211 11.72 -16.11 -7.13
N ASP A 212 11.55 -17.29 -7.71
CA ASP A 212 11.43 -17.48 -9.15
C ASP A 212 10.23 -16.75 -9.74
N HIS A 213 9.07 -16.79 -9.04
CA HIS A 213 7.88 -16.05 -9.43
C HIS A 213 8.16 -14.55 -9.53
N PHE A 214 8.71 -13.95 -8.47
CA PHE A 214 8.99 -12.51 -8.46
C PHE A 214 10.16 -12.10 -9.36
N ALA A 215 11.16 -12.96 -9.55
CA ALA A 215 12.23 -12.70 -10.51
C ALA A 215 11.68 -12.58 -11.94
N ARG A 216 10.77 -13.49 -12.33
CA ARG A 216 10.09 -13.43 -13.63
C ARG A 216 9.18 -12.21 -13.74
N LEU A 217 8.38 -11.94 -12.72
CA LEU A 217 7.47 -10.79 -12.66
C LEU A 217 8.23 -9.47 -12.77
N ASN A 218 9.30 -9.30 -12.00
CA ASN A 218 10.09 -8.07 -11.99
C ASN A 218 10.82 -7.83 -13.32
N THR A 219 11.14 -8.88 -14.07
CA THR A 219 11.69 -8.73 -15.42
C THR A 219 10.74 -7.94 -16.34
N ALA A 220 9.43 -8.04 -16.14
CA ALA A 220 8.43 -7.25 -16.87
C ALA A 220 8.17 -5.88 -16.19
N LEU A 221 8.01 -5.87 -14.86
CA LEU A 221 7.60 -4.66 -14.13
C LEU A 221 8.71 -3.61 -13.95
N THR A 222 9.95 -3.92 -14.25
CA THR A 222 11.06 -2.94 -14.32
C THR A 222 11.27 -2.35 -15.72
N ARG A 223 10.52 -2.83 -16.74
CA ARG A 223 10.66 -2.34 -18.13
C ARG A 223 9.85 -1.08 -18.36
N GLY A 224 10.37 -0.22 -19.25
CA GLY A 224 9.65 0.94 -19.77
C GLY A 224 9.22 1.94 -18.68
N LYS A 225 8.10 2.59 -18.93
CA LYS A 225 7.54 3.65 -18.06
C LYS A 225 6.14 3.27 -17.56
N PRO A 226 5.74 3.69 -16.37
CA PRO A 226 4.36 3.52 -15.90
C PRO A 226 3.37 4.26 -16.82
N ARG A 227 2.17 3.74 -16.93
CA ARG A 227 1.11 4.30 -17.76
C ARG A 227 -0.06 4.76 -16.89
N VAL A 228 0.08 5.93 -16.32
CA VAL A 228 -0.89 6.57 -15.42
C VAL A 228 -1.31 7.91 -16.01
N LYS A 229 -2.62 8.19 -16.07
CA LYS A 229 -3.19 9.40 -16.66
C LYS A 229 -3.84 10.34 -15.66
N VAL A 230 -4.12 9.85 -14.47
CA VAL A 230 -4.88 10.56 -13.44
C VAL A 230 -3.95 11.01 -12.33
N GLY A 231 -3.92 12.30 -12.05
CA GLY A 231 -3.33 12.86 -10.83
C GLY A 231 -4.41 13.13 -9.80
N VAL A 232 -4.16 12.87 -8.53
CA VAL A 232 -5.06 13.19 -7.41
C VAL A 232 -4.30 14.06 -6.41
N ILE A 233 -4.80 15.25 -6.11
CA ILE A 233 -4.18 16.12 -5.10
C ILE A 233 -4.17 15.39 -3.75
N HIS A 234 -3.01 15.34 -3.10
CA HIS A 234 -2.87 14.71 -1.80
C HIS A 234 -3.46 15.59 -0.70
N PRO A 235 -4.48 15.15 0.07
CA PRO A 235 -5.28 16.04 0.90
C PRO A 235 -4.69 16.31 2.30
N ILE A 236 -3.40 16.00 2.56
CA ILE A 236 -2.79 16.10 3.90
C ILE A 236 -2.85 17.52 4.47
N GLU A 237 -2.71 18.53 3.63
CA GLU A 237 -2.71 19.92 4.07
C GLU A 237 -4.09 20.40 4.54
N SER A 238 -5.15 19.88 3.93
CA SER A 238 -6.52 20.09 4.42
C SER A 238 -6.76 19.41 5.77
N TYR A 239 -6.14 18.24 6.00
CA TYR A 239 -6.21 17.54 7.28
C TYR A 239 -5.56 18.34 8.42
N TRP A 240 -4.44 19.02 8.16
CA TRP A 240 -3.76 19.83 9.18
C TRP A 240 -4.65 20.92 9.77
N LEU A 241 -5.61 21.45 9.00
CA LEU A 241 -6.55 22.47 9.49
C LEU A 241 -7.46 21.94 10.61
N ASP A 242 -7.77 20.64 10.57
CA ASP A 242 -8.63 19.98 11.55
C ASP A 242 -7.85 19.31 12.69
N TYR A 243 -6.51 19.36 12.68
CA TYR A 243 -5.69 18.68 13.66
C TYR A 243 -5.71 19.40 15.01
N GLY A 244 -6.59 19.00 15.90
CA GLY A 244 -6.82 19.55 17.22
C GLY A 244 -7.10 18.47 18.27
N PRO A 245 -7.56 18.84 19.49
CA PRO A 245 -7.89 17.91 20.54
C PRO A 245 -8.92 16.87 20.09
N GLU A 246 -8.72 15.60 20.47
CA GLU A 246 -9.54 14.49 19.98
C GLU A 246 -11.04 14.69 20.27
N GLU A 247 -11.39 15.09 21.47
CA GLU A 247 -12.78 15.30 21.86
C GLU A 247 -13.58 16.26 20.95
N ASN A 248 -12.88 17.23 20.35
CA ASN A 248 -13.50 18.26 19.50
C ASN A 248 -13.32 18.02 18.01
N THR A 249 -12.33 17.22 17.61
CA THR A 249 -11.92 17.10 16.21
C THR A 249 -11.90 15.68 15.70
N LEU A 250 -12.09 14.65 16.56
CA LEU A 250 -11.97 13.26 16.18
C LEU A 250 -12.88 12.91 14.99
N ALA A 251 -14.16 13.25 15.07
CA ALA A 251 -15.13 12.88 14.04
C ALA A 251 -14.79 13.48 12.66
N VAL A 252 -14.38 14.74 12.59
CA VAL A 252 -14.02 15.38 11.33
C VAL A 252 -12.71 14.80 10.76
N ARG A 253 -11.78 14.43 11.64
CA ARG A 253 -10.51 13.81 11.25
C ARG A 253 -10.69 12.37 10.78
N GLU A 254 -11.54 11.57 11.44
CA GLU A 254 -11.91 10.23 11.01
C GLU A 254 -12.61 10.25 9.64
N GLN A 255 -13.51 11.22 9.43
CA GLN A 255 -14.15 11.39 8.13
C GLN A 255 -13.13 11.75 7.03
N ALA A 256 -12.12 12.56 7.32
CA ALA A 256 -11.06 12.88 6.37
C ALA A 256 -10.19 11.67 6.05
N ASP A 257 -9.83 10.86 7.06
CA ASP A 257 -9.11 9.60 6.87
C ASP A 257 -9.93 8.61 6.03
N GLU A 258 -11.23 8.46 6.32
CA GLU A 258 -12.14 7.62 5.56
C GLU A 258 -12.23 8.06 4.09
N LYS A 259 -12.38 9.35 3.83
CA LYS A 259 -12.37 9.89 2.46
C LYS A 259 -11.06 9.58 1.75
N PHE A 260 -9.92 9.78 2.41
CA PHE A 260 -8.61 9.48 1.84
C PHE A 260 -8.43 8.00 1.48
N MET A 261 -8.83 7.08 2.36
CA MET A 261 -8.80 5.64 2.07
C MET A 261 -9.80 5.24 0.99
N ASN A 262 -10.98 5.86 0.99
CA ASN A 262 -12.05 5.56 0.05
C ASN A 262 -11.68 5.92 -1.39
N ILE A 263 -11.11 7.11 -1.64
CA ILE A 263 -10.75 7.48 -3.02
C ILE A 263 -9.71 6.51 -3.60
N VAL A 264 -8.73 6.09 -2.81
CA VAL A 264 -7.74 5.08 -3.23
C VAL A 264 -8.42 3.76 -3.57
N SER A 265 -9.25 3.26 -2.68
CA SER A 265 -9.97 2.00 -2.87
C SER A 265 -10.94 2.05 -4.07
N TRP A 266 -11.69 3.16 -4.22
CA TRP A 266 -12.64 3.30 -5.33
C TRP A 266 -11.94 3.32 -6.68
N LEU A 267 -10.84 4.05 -6.81
CA LEU A 267 -10.10 4.16 -8.06
C LEU A 267 -9.42 2.82 -8.40
N LEU A 268 -8.68 2.24 -7.47
CA LEU A 268 -7.92 1.01 -7.73
C LEU A 268 -8.83 -0.19 -8.03
N PHE A 269 -9.87 -0.42 -7.24
CA PHE A 269 -10.76 -1.57 -7.45
C PHE A 269 -11.76 -1.41 -8.61
N ASP A 270 -11.93 -0.19 -9.10
CA ASP A 270 -12.63 0.03 -10.38
C ASP A 270 -11.64 0.20 -11.55
N THR A 271 -10.39 -0.17 -11.35
CA THR A 271 -9.34 -0.17 -12.38
C THR A 271 -9.09 1.20 -13.02
N VAL A 272 -9.03 2.25 -12.22
CA VAL A 272 -8.51 3.57 -12.58
C VAL A 272 -7.20 3.76 -11.83
N ASP A 273 -6.07 3.59 -12.52
CA ASP A 273 -4.76 3.87 -11.92
C ASP A 273 -4.51 5.38 -11.86
N PHE A 274 -3.85 5.83 -10.80
CA PHE A 274 -3.61 7.24 -10.53
C PHE A 274 -2.31 7.43 -9.76
N ASP A 275 -1.79 8.65 -9.71
CA ASP A 275 -0.74 9.05 -8.78
C ASP A 275 -1.23 10.21 -7.91
N PHE A 276 -0.81 10.22 -6.65
CA PHE A 276 -0.97 11.40 -5.81
C PHE A 276 -0.04 12.53 -6.28
N VAL A 277 -0.55 13.75 -6.27
CA VAL A 277 0.21 14.98 -6.53
C VAL A 277 0.31 15.75 -5.21
N ASN A 278 1.50 15.83 -4.65
CA ASN A 278 1.75 16.54 -3.41
C ASN A 278 1.94 18.04 -3.65
N GLU A 279 1.13 18.85 -3.01
CA GLU A 279 1.09 20.30 -3.25
C GLU A 279 2.40 21.02 -2.90
N ALA A 280 3.10 20.58 -1.86
CA ALA A 280 4.36 21.19 -1.45
C ALA A 280 5.52 20.85 -2.40
N LEU A 281 5.46 19.68 -3.06
CA LEU A 281 6.49 19.23 -4.01
C LEU A 281 6.22 19.74 -5.42
N LEU A 282 4.96 19.99 -5.76
CA LEU A 282 4.52 20.34 -7.11
C LEU A 282 5.30 21.52 -7.73
N PRO A 283 5.57 22.64 -7.03
CA PRO A 283 6.33 23.77 -7.61
C PRO A 283 7.74 23.42 -8.09
N SER A 284 8.37 22.41 -7.47
CA SER A 284 9.71 21.94 -7.86
C SER A 284 9.71 20.87 -8.94
N GLN A 285 8.53 20.29 -9.23
CA GLN A 285 8.38 19.18 -10.18
C GLN A 285 7.62 19.57 -11.45
N VAL A 286 6.83 20.66 -11.40
CA VAL A 286 6.00 21.05 -12.55
C VAL A 286 6.87 21.43 -13.73
N GLY A 287 6.55 20.87 -14.90
CA GLY A 287 7.19 21.18 -16.17
C GLY A 287 6.47 22.32 -16.93
N ASP A 288 6.76 22.41 -18.22
CA ASP A 288 6.14 23.39 -19.11
C ASP A 288 4.62 23.25 -19.21
N ASP A 289 3.94 24.36 -19.39
CA ASP A 289 2.48 24.42 -19.54
C ASP A 289 2.02 23.70 -20.82
N GLY A 290 0.93 22.95 -20.72
CA GLY A 290 0.33 22.20 -21.81
C GLY A 290 -1.03 21.61 -21.40
N ASP A 291 -1.65 20.86 -22.33
CA ASP A 291 -2.90 20.12 -22.11
C ASP A 291 -2.73 18.89 -21.20
N LYS A 292 -1.50 18.63 -20.75
CA LYS A 292 -1.14 17.64 -19.74
C LYS A 292 -0.39 18.30 -18.61
N LEU A 293 -0.70 17.91 -17.38
CA LEU A 293 0.07 18.33 -16.22
C LEU A 293 1.35 17.49 -16.10
N LYS A 294 2.49 18.13 -16.34
CA LYS A 294 3.80 17.50 -16.16
C LYS A 294 4.24 17.64 -14.71
N VAL A 295 4.49 16.50 -14.04
CA VAL A 295 5.02 16.45 -12.69
C VAL A 295 6.23 15.52 -12.68
N GLY A 296 7.42 16.08 -12.56
CA GLY A 296 8.67 15.35 -12.76
C GLY A 296 8.73 14.73 -14.16
N VAL A 297 8.81 13.39 -14.24
CA VAL A 297 8.84 12.65 -15.52
C VAL A 297 7.46 12.14 -15.96
N MET A 298 6.42 12.38 -15.16
CA MET A 298 5.04 11.96 -15.45
C MET A 298 4.22 13.06 -16.15
N GLU A 299 3.20 12.62 -16.89
CA GLU A 299 2.23 13.50 -17.56
C GLU A 299 0.81 13.01 -17.27
N TYR A 300 -0.02 13.85 -16.67
CA TYR A 300 -1.40 13.55 -16.33
C TYR A 300 -2.37 14.25 -17.28
N ASP A 301 -3.35 13.51 -17.80
CA ASP A 301 -4.42 14.03 -18.67
C ASP A 301 -5.50 14.74 -17.85
N VAL A 302 -5.66 14.35 -16.58
CA VAL A 302 -6.66 14.87 -15.64
C VAL A 302 -6.12 14.95 -14.23
N VAL A 303 -6.54 15.99 -13.49
CA VAL A 303 -6.26 16.15 -12.06
C VAL A 303 -7.56 16.20 -11.26
N VAL A 304 -7.66 15.37 -10.23
CA VAL A 304 -8.77 15.36 -9.27
C VAL A 304 -8.36 16.13 -8.02
N VAL A 305 -9.17 17.07 -7.58
CA VAL A 305 -9.07 17.75 -6.28
C VAL A 305 -10.10 17.12 -5.35
N PRO A 306 -9.70 16.27 -4.36
CA PRO A 306 -10.63 15.45 -3.58
C PRO A 306 -11.08 16.19 -2.31
N ASP A 307 -12.25 16.82 -2.31
CA ASP A 307 -12.90 17.46 -1.14
C ASP A 307 -11.92 18.20 -0.18
N CYS A 308 -10.97 18.92 -0.78
CA CYS A 308 -9.97 19.68 -0.04
C CYS A 308 -10.60 20.95 0.56
N LYS A 309 -10.26 21.26 1.83
CA LYS A 309 -10.66 22.50 2.49
C LYS A 309 -9.81 23.68 2.07
N THR A 310 -8.51 23.42 1.90
CA THR A 310 -7.51 24.41 1.44
C THR A 310 -6.76 23.86 0.24
N ILE A 311 -6.23 24.77 -0.58
CA ILE A 311 -5.30 24.48 -1.66
C ILE A 311 -4.16 25.49 -1.57
N ARG A 312 -2.94 25.12 -1.96
CA ARG A 312 -1.84 26.07 -2.04
C ARG A 312 -2.07 27.07 -3.18
N SER A 313 -1.69 28.33 -2.95
CA SER A 313 -1.70 29.36 -4.00
C SER A 313 -0.89 28.95 -5.22
N THR A 314 0.25 28.29 -5.01
CA THR A 314 1.08 27.72 -6.08
C THR A 314 0.36 26.61 -6.86
N THR A 315 -0.32 25.70 -6.18
CA THR A 315 -1.12 24.64 -6.82
C THR A 315 -2.29 25.22 -7.61
N LEU A 316 -3.01 26.20 -7.03
CA LEU A 316 -4.09 26.88 -7.72
C LEU A 316 -3.62 27.50 -9.03
N ALA A 317 -2.52 28.26 -8.99
CA ALA A 317 -1.96 28.89 -10.19
C ALA A 317 -1.52 27.87 -11.26
N ILE A 318 -0.99 26.72 -10.84
CA ILE A 318 -0.60 25.63 -11.75
C ILE A 318 -1.84 25.00 -12.38
N LEU A 319 -2.88 24.68 -11.59
CA LEU A 319 -4.11 24.11 -12.11
C LEU A 319 -4.89 25.06 -13.03
N GLU A 320 -4.84 26.37 -12.76
CA GLU A 320 -5.42 27.38 -13.67
C GLU A 320 -4.74 27.38 -15.03
N ARG A 321 -3.39 27.39 -15.07
CA ARG A 321 -2.64 27.32 -16.35
C ARG A 321 -2.90 26.01 -17.07
N PHE A 322 -2.87 24.89 -16.38
CA PHE A 322 -3.17 23.57 -16.93
C PHE A 322 -4.59 23.54 -17.55
N HIS A 323 -5.59 24.04 -16.83
CA HIS A 323 -6.97 24.12 -17.34
C HIS A 323 -7.09 25.06 -18.53
N GLN A 324 -6.43 26.23 -18.54
CA GLN A 324 -6.41 27.17 -19.65
C GLN A 324 -5.78 26.59 -20.91
N ALA A 325 -4.78 25.69 -20.74
CA ALA A 325 -4.14 24.98 -21.85
C ALA A 325 -4.97 23.81 -22.40
N GLY A 326 -6.15 23.53 -21.84
CA GLY A 326 -7.05 22.45 -22.26
C GLY A 326 -7.02 21.21 -21.39
N GLY A 327 -6.23 21.21 -20.32
CA GLY A 327 -6.18 20.11 -19.35
C GLY A 327 -7.47 19.98 -18.54
N SER A 328 -7.74 18.80 -18.05
CA SER A 328 -8.96 18.47 -17.30
C SER A 328 -8.75 18.57 -15.80
N VAL A 329 -9.54 19.40 -15.12
CA VAL A 329 -9.59 19.48 -13.65
C VAL A 329 -10.97 19.03 -13.17
N ILE A 330 -11.00 18.14 -12.19
CA ILE A 330 -12.23 17.62 -11.59
C ILE A 330 -12.20 17.91 -10.09
N PHE A 331 -13.16 18.68 -9.60
CA PHE A 331 -13.37 18.82 -8.16
C PHE A 331 -14.35 17.74 -7.69
N ALA A 332 -13.87 16.86 -6.81
CA ALA A 332 -14.69 15.85 -6.18
C ALA A 332 -15.05 16.31 -4.76
N GLY A 333 -16.21 16.94 -4.61
CA GLY A 333 -16.69 17.55 -3.38
C GLY A 333 -16.92 19.05 -3.49
N GLU A 334 -16.88 19.75 -2.35
CA GLU A 334 -17.11 21.19 -2.29
C GLU A 334 -15.92 22.00 -2.83
N CYS A 335 -16.20 23.23 -3.23
CA CYS A 335 -15.14 24.20 -3.56
C CYS A 335 -14.29 24.50 -2.32
N PRO A 336 -12.95 24.38 -2.38
CA PRO A 336 -12.07 24.79 -1.30
C PRO A 336 -12.34 26.23 -0.85
N LYS A 337 -12.46 26.43 0.45
CA LYS A 337 -12.79 27.73 1.08
C LYS A 337 -11.56 28.52 1.50
N TYR A 338 -10.39 27.89 1.41
CA TYR A 338 -9.13 28.50 1.84
C TYR A 338 -8.06 28.35 0.74
N VAL A 339 -7.18 29.33 0.67
CA VAL A 339 -5.91 29.29 -0.06
C VAL A 339 -4.80 29.55 0.95
N ASP A 340 -3.81 28.67 1.03
CA ASP A 340 -2.74 28.71 2.04
C ASP A 340 -3.33 28.89 3.48
N ALA A 341 -4.42 28.18 3.77
CA ALA A 341 -5.17 28.26 5.03
C ALA A 341 -5.80 29.62 5.36
N VAL A 342 -5.86 30.55 4.42
CA VAL A 342 -6.52 31.84 4.55
C VAL A 342 -7.84 31.82 3.74
N ALA A 343 -8.95 32.25 4.35
CA ALA A 343 -10.25 32.29 3.66
C ALA A 343 -10.17 33.10 2.36
N SER A 344 -10.63 32.51 1.25
CA SER A 344 -10.46 33.09 -0.08
C SER A 344 -11.46 32.53 -1.07
N ASP A 345 -11.98 33.41 -1.93
CA ASP A 345 -12.83 33.03 -3.07
C ASP A 345 -12.03 32.77 -4.36
N ALA A 346 -10.70 32.83 -4.31
CA ALA A 346 -9.85 32.69 -5.51
C ALA A 346 -10.06 31.37 -6.25
N VAL A 347 -10.37 30.28 -5.55
CA VAL A 347 -10.61 28.97 -6.16
C VAL A 347 -11.90 28.92 -6.95
N ARG A 348 -12.89 29.76 -6.62
CA ARG A 348 -14.23 29.75 -7.20
C ARG A 348 -14.21 29.86 -8.73
N ALA A 349 -13.37 30.71 -9.27
CA ALA A 349 -13.29 30.91 -10.70
C ALA A 349 -12.80 29.67 -11.47
N LEU A 350 -11.87 28.91 -10.90
CA LEU A 350 -11.44 27.63 -11.47
C LEU A 350 -12.51 26.56 -11.27
N TYR A 351 -13.09 26.47 -10.06
CA TYR A 351 -14.15 25.51 -9.73
C TYR A 351 -15.35 25.62 -10.69
N ASP A 352 -15.87 26.83 -10.92
CA ASP A 352 -17.06 27.06 -11.75
C ASP A 352 -16.82 26.73 -13.25
N ARG A 353 -15.56 26.76 -13.72
CA ARG A 353 -15.16 26.40 -15.08
C ARG A 353 -14.78 24.94 -15.24
N SER A 354 -14.51 24.25 -14.14
CA SER A 354 -14.08 22.87 -14.11
C SER A 354 -15.27 21.91 -13.94
N LYS A 355 -15.05 20.64 -14.22
CA LYS A 355 -16.01 19.60 -13.84
C LYS A 355 -16.02 19.45 -12.32
N HIS A 356 -17.20 19.48 -11.71
CA HIS A 356 -17.34 19.22 -10.28
C HIS A 356 -18.43 18.16 -10.05
N VAL A 357 -18.16 17.24 -9.12
CA VAL A 357 -19.02 16.10 -8.80
C VAL A 357 -19.10 15.91 -7.29
N PRO A 358 -20.18 15.32 -6.78
CA PRO A 358 -20.23 14.90 -5.38
C PRO A 358 -19.06 13.98 -5.00
N TYR A 359 -18.66 14.01 -3.72
CA TYR A 359 -17.64 13.08 -3.22
C TYR A 359 -18.26 11.71 -2.94
N ASP A 360 -18.52 10.95 -3.99
CA ASP A 360 -18.98 9.58 -3.93
C ASP A 360 -18.37 8.72 -5.03
N LYS A 361 -18.37 7.40 -4.83
CA LYS A 361 -17.73 6.43 -5.73
C LYS A 361 -18.22 6.57 -7.18
N ILE A 362 -19.54 6.60 -7.39
CA ILE A 362 -20.14 6.56 -8.73
C ILE A 362 -19.82 7.83 -9.48
N SER A 363 -20.04 8.98 -8.87
CA SER A 363 -19.83 10.29 -9.51
C SER A 363 -18.38 10.53 -9.91
N ILE A 364 -17.43 10.12 -9.05
CA ILE A 364 -15.99 10.24 -9.34
C ILE A 364 -15.58 9.30 -10.48
N LEU A 365 -16.02 8.04 -10.44
CA LEU A 365 -15.67 7.05 -11.46
C LEU A 365 -16.26 7.39 -12.82
N ASP A 366 -17.51 7.88 -12.87
CA ASP A 366 -18.14 8.36 -14.11
C ASP A 366 -17.41 9.58 -14.68
N ALA A 367 -16.92 10.47 -13.80
CA ALA A 367 -16.14 11.62 -14.25
C ALA A 367 -14.80 11.25 -14.87
N LEU A 368 -14.23 10.11 -14.49
CA LEU A 368 -12.93 9.61 -14.95
C LEU A 368 -13.03 8.56 -16.07
N GLU A 369 -14.23 8.22 -16.55
CA GLU A 369 -14.43 7.14 -17.52
C GLU A 369 -13.62 7.32 -18.82
N ASP A 370 -13.51 8.53 -19.34
CA ASP A 370 -12.77 8.82 -20.58
C ASP A 370 -11.26 8.57 -20.45
N PHE A 371 -10.73 8.63 -19.23
CA PHE A 371 -9.30 8.43 -18.90
C PHE A 371 -8.95 6.98 -18.57
N ARG A 372 -9.95 6.11 -18.45
CA ARG A 372 -9.78 4.69 -18.15
C ARG A 372 -9.10 3.95 -19.31
N GLU A 373 -8.07 3.17 -19.00
CA GLU A 373 -7.33 2.37 -19.96
C GLU A 373 -7.64 0.87 -19.85
N VAL A 374 -7.90 0.40 -18.62
CA VAL A 374 -8.18 -1.00 -18.32
C VAL A 374 -9.50 -1.10 -17.56
N ARG A 375 -10.30 -2.10 -17.88
CA ARG A 375 -11.49 -2.46 -17.13
C ARG A 375 -11.51 -3.97 -16.91
N ILE A 376 -11.68 -4.40 -15.66
CA ILE A 376 -11.80 -5.82 -15.32
C ILE A 376 -13.22 -6.06 -14.83
N LYS A 377 -13.90 -7.00 -15.49
CA LYS A 377 -15.29 -7.35 -15.21
C LYS A 377 -15.39 -8.79 -14.74
N ASN A 378 -16.33 -9.06 -13.85
CA ASN A 378 -16.71 -10.40 -13.47
C ASN A 378 -17.67 -11.05 -14.52
N ALA A 379 -18.10 -12.28 -14.29
CA ALA A 379 -18.92 -13.05 -15.23
C ALA A 379 -20.28 -12.42 -15.56
N ASN A 380 -20.83 -11.57 -14.69
CA ASN A 380 -22.10 -10.86 -14.93
C ASN A 380 -21.90 -9.47 -15.59
N GLY A 381 -20.67 -9.11 -15.91
CA GLY A 381 -20.33 -7.84 -16.57
C GLY A 381 -20.13 -6.63 -15.65
N ALA A 382 -20.30 -6.79 -14.33
CA ALA A 382 -19.99 -5.76 -13.36
C ALA A 382 -18.46 -5.65 -13.12
N PRO A 383 -17.95 -4.50 -12.69
CA PRO A 383 -16.55 -4.39 -12.26
C PRO A 383 -16.21 -5.43 -11.17
N THR A 384 -14.96 -5.89 -11.15
CA THR A 384 -14.44 -6.66 -10.02
C THR A 384 -14.14 -5.72 -8.85
N GLU A 385 -14.33 -6.22 -7.61
CA GLU A 385 -14.10 -5.39 -6.42
C GLU A 385 -12.89 -5.85 -5.60
N ASN A 386 -12.09 -6.75 -6.17
CA ASN A 386 -10.95 -7.38 -5.50
C ASN A 386 -9.66 -7.36 -6.31
N LEU A 387 -9.69 -6.94 -7.57
CA LEU A 387 -8.53 -6.94 -8.46
C LEU A 387 -8.00 -5.52 -8.68
N ILE A 388 -6.68 -5.41 -8.73
CA ILE A 388 -5.92 -4.19 -9.06
C ILE A 388 -4.94 -4.50 -10.18
N TYR A 389 -4.38 -3.49 -10.83
CA TYR A 389 -3.44 -3.71 -11.92
C TYR A 389 -2.28 -2.70 -11.92
N ASN A 390 -1.21 -3.09 -12.60
CA ASN A 390 -0.10 -2.23 -13.01
C ASN A 390 0.05 -2.32 -14.53
N MET A 391 0.21 -1.18 -15.19
CA MET A 391 0.47 -1.15 -16.62
C MET A 391 1.70 -0.31 -16.93
N ARG A 392 2.63 -0.90 -17.69
CA ARG A 392 3.86 -0.25 -18.13
C ARG A 392 3.99 -0.32 -19.64
N THR A 393 4.64 0.67 -20.23
CA THR A 393 4.88 0.74 -21.68
C THR A 393 6.37 0.80 -21.94
N ASP A 394 6.88 -0.12 -22.74
CA ASP A 394 8.23 -0.05 -23.29
C ASP A 394 8.21 0.27 -24.81
N ALA A 395 9.37 0.22 -25.46
CA ALA A 395 9.48 0.56 -26.88
C ALA A 395 8.72 -0.43 -27.80
N THR A 396 8.38 -1.61 -27.34
CA THR A 396 7.85 -2.72 -28.14
C THR A 396 6.44 -3.14 -27.77
N CYS A 397 6.05 -3.01 -26.53
CA CYS A 397 4.78 -3.51 -26.01
C CYS A 397 4.33 -2.80 -24.73
N ASN A 398 3.13 -3.14 -24.27
CA ASN A 398 2.69 -2.86 -22.92
C ASN A 398 2.78 -4.15 -22.08
N TRP A 399 3.10 -3.97 -20.82
CA TRP A 399 3.06 -5.01 -19.79
C TRP A 399 1.91 -4.72 -18.85
N LEU A 400 0.98 -5.65 -18.74
CA LEU A 400 -0.17 -5.55 -17.85
C LEU A 400 -0.08 -6.66 -16.82
N PHE A 401 0.00 -6.28 -15.56
CA PHE A 401 -0.04 -7.19 -14.42
C PHE A 401 -1.33 -6.97 -13.63
N VAL A 402 -2.07 -8.03 -13.33
CA VAL A 402 -3.31 -8.01 -12.54
C VAL A 402 -3.15 -8.93 -11.34
N ALA A 403 -3.50 -8.46 -10.17
CA ALA A 403 -3.41 -9.20 -8.93
C ALA A 403 -4.61 -8.94 -8.01
N HIS A 404 -4.80 -9.83 -7.03
CA HIS A 404 -5.76 -9.59 -5.94
C HIS A 404 -5.25 -8.47 -5.03
N GLY A 405 -6.05 -7.43 -4.82
CA GLY A 405 -5.79 -6.32 -3.89
C GLY A 405 -6.55 -6.43 -2.57
N LYS A 406 -7.32 -7.49 -2.37
CA LYS A 406 -8.02 -7.81 -1.13
C LYS A 406 -7.78 -9.26 -0.76
N LYS A 407 -7.61 -9.51 0.53
CA LYS A 407 -7.61 -10.86 1.07
C LYS A 407 -8.95 -11.53 0.79
N GLU A 408 -8.92 -12.67 0.14
CA GLU A 408 -10.13 -13.44 -0.10
C GLU A 408 -10.47 -14.29 1.13
N SER A 409 -11.77 -14.51 1.35
CA SER A 409 -12.26 -15.44 2.37
C SER A 409 -11.82 -16.85 2.01
N THR A 410 -11.33 -17.62 2.98
CA THR A 410 -10.92 -19.03 2.84
C THR A 410 -12.08 -20.02 2.71
N THR A 411 -13.23 -19.57 2.19
CA THR A 411 -14.38 -20.47 2.01
C THR A 411 -14.18 -21.41 0.81
N PRO A 412 -14.74 -22.65 0.85
CA PRO A 412 -14.64 -23.63 -0.24
C PRO A 412 -15.15 -23.15 -1.61
N GLU A 413 -15.91 -22.05 -1.63
CA GLU A 413 -16.43 -21.44 -2.86
C GLU A 413 -15.33 -20.71 -3.67
N VAL A 414 -14.26 -20.29 -3.03
CA VAL A 414 -13.15 -19.57 -3.65
C VAL A 414 -12.26 -20.48 -4.50
N THR A 415 -12.30 -21.80 -4.26
CA THR A 415 -11.53 -22.79 -5.05
C THR A 415 -12.05 -22.96 -6.49
N LYS A 416 -13.24 -22.43 -6.80
CA LYS A 416 -13.88 -22.60 -8.13
C LYS A 416 -13.34 -21.67 -9.23
N GLY A 417 -12.50 -20.69 -8.88
CA GLY A 417 -12.01 -19.69 -9.81
C GLY A 417 -13.06 -18.64 -10.21
N GLN A 418 -12.66 -17.39 -10.20
CA GLN A 418 -13.44 -16.23 -10.62
C GLN A 418 -13.28 -16.02 -12.13
N LYS A 419 -14.35 -16.21 -12.90
CA LYS A 419 -14.34 -15.85 -14.34
C LYS A 419 -14.33 -14.34 -14.47
N ILE A 420 -13.32 -13.81 -15.14
CA ILE A 420 -13.15 -12.38 -15.39
C ILE A 420 -13.00 -12.10 -16.88
N THR A 421 -13.20 -10.85 -17.24
CA THR A 421 -12.88 -10.32 -18.57
C THR A 421 -12.04 -9.06 -18.41
N VAL A 422 -10.80 -9.12 -18.90
CA VAL A 422 -9.89 -7.96 -18.94
C VAL A 422 -10.10 -7.22 -20.26
N CYS A 423 -10.51 -5.97 -20.18
CA CYS A 423 -10.73 -5.09 -21.33
C CYS A 423 -9.65 -4.02 -21.34
N VAL A 424 -8.84 -3.96 -22.40
CA VAL A 424 -7.75 -2.98 -22.55
C VAL A 424 -8.04 -2.10 -23.77
N LYS A 425 -8.08 -0.78 -23.57
CA LYS A 425 -8.30 0.21 -24.64
C LYS A 425 -7.17 0.12 -25.67
N GLY A 426 -7.52 -0.12 -26.92
CA GLY A 426 -6.57 -0.35 -28.02
C GLY A 426 -6.65 -1.77 -28.60
N SER A 427 -5.94 -1.96 -29.71
CA SER A 427 -5.86 -3.25 -30.41
C SER A 427 -4.51 -3.91 -30.13
N TYR A 428 -4.54 -4.98 -29.37
CA TYR A 428 -3.34 -5.70 -28.92
C TYR A 428 -3.46 -7.19 -29.19
N ARG A 429 -2.31 -7.84 -29.41
CA ARG A 429 -2.16 -9.29 -29.33
C ARG A 429 -1.57 -9.63 -27.95
N PRO A 430 -2.36 -10.23 -27.06
CA PRO A 430 -1.90 -10.61 -25.73
C PRO A 430 -1.13 -11.94 -25.77
N MET A 431 -0.06 -12.01 -24.96
CA MET A 431 0.65 -13.23 -24.61
C MET A 431 0.66 -13.38 -23.10
N LEU A 432 0.31 -14.55 -22.60
CA LEU A 432 0.39 -14.87 -21.18
C LEU A 432 1.81 -15.28 -20.81
N TYR A 433 2.36 -14.63 -19.82
CA TYR A 433 3.63 -14.99 -19.18
C TYR A 433 3.33 -15.60 -17.81
N ASP A 434 3.38 -16.92 -17.73
CA ASP A 434 3.15 -17.64 -16.48
C ASP A 434 4.36 -17.47 -15.57
N THR A 435 4.18 -16.75 -14.49
CA THR A 435 5.27 -16.43 -13.56
C THR A 435 5.62 -17.59 -12.62
N LEU A 436 4.76 -18.60 -12.48
CA LEU A 436 5.02 -19.75 -11.63
C LEU A 436 5.93 -20.78 -12.34
N ASP A 437 5.64 -21.12 -13.60
CA ASP A 437 6.42 -22.11 -14.33
C ASP A 437 7.36 -21.51 -15.38
N GLY A 438 7.20 -20.23 -15.72
CA GLY A 438 8.02 -19.52 -16.71
C GLY A 438 7.58 -19.76 -18.16
N SER A 439 6.46 -20.42 -18.40
CA SER A 439 5.95 -20.66 -19.76
C SER A 439 5.38 -19.37 -20.36
N ILE A 440 5.48 -19.26 -21.69
CA ILE A 440 4.88 -18.17 -22.46
C ILE A 440 3.94 -18.81 -23.46
N ARG A 441 2.67 -18.38 -23.41
CA ARG A 441 1.62 -19.00 -24.24
C ARG A 441 0.62 -17.97 -24.76
N THR A 442 -0.05 -18.31 -25.85
CA THR A 442 -1.19 -17.55 -26.35
C THR A 442 -2.34 -17.64 -25.39
N ILE A 443 -3.18 -16.60 -25.37
CA ILE A 443 -4.40 -16.55 -24.58
C ILE A 443 -5.55 -16.10 -25.49
N PRO A 444 -6.77 -16.64 -25.32
CA PRO A 444 -7.94 -16.21 -26.08
C PRO A 444 -8.22 -14.72 -25.93
N TYR A 445 -8.57 -14.05 -27.02
CA TYR A 445 -8.96 -12.65 -27.01
C TYR A 445 -9.83 -12.29 -28.23
N VAL A 446 -10.57 -11.21 -28.11
CA VAL A 446 -11.32 -10.62 -29.23
C VAL A 446 -11.12 -9.10 -29.26
N HIS A 447 -11.14 -8.53 -30.47
CA HIS A 447 -11.19 -7.07 -30.63
C HIS A 447 -12.63 -6.62 -30.80
N LYS A 448 -13.07 -5.66 -29.97
CA LYS A 448 -14.41 -5.10 -30.03
C LYS A 448 -14.39 -3.60 -29.74
N ASN A 449 -14.87 -2.79 -30.67
CA ASN A 449 -15.00 -1.34 -30.47
C ASN A 449 -13.73 -0.64 -29.98
N GLY A 450 -12.59 -0.92 -30.60
CA GLY A 450 -11.30 -0.31 -30.21
C GLY A 450 -10.72 -0.82 -28.88
N THR A 451 -11.21 -1.96 -28.38
CA THR A 451 -10.79 -2.57 -27.13
C THR A 451 -10.38 -4.02 -27.35
N THR A 452 -9.31 -4.45 -26.75
CA THR A 452 -8.91 -5.87 -26.66
C THR A 452 -9.58 -6.46 -25.43
N VAL A 453 -10.34 -7.54 -25.62
CA VAL A 453 -11.15 -8.21 -24.61
C VAL A 453 -10.59 -9.61 -24.38
N ILE A 454 -10.16 -9.91 -23.16
CA ILE A 454 -9.43 -11.11 -22.79
C ILE A 454 -10.18 -11.83 -21.69
N PRO A 455 -10.81 -12.99 -21.95
CA PRO A 455 -11.41 -13.83 -20.90
C PRO A 455 -10.31 -14.56 -20.12
N TYR A 456 -10.47 -14.64 -18.80
CA TYR A 456 -9.56 -15.38 -17.93
C TYR A 456 -10.29 -15.93 -16.71
N THR A 457 -9.71 -16.93 -16.05
CA THR A 457 -10.19 -17.43 -14.77
C THR A 457 -9.13 -17.21 -13.72
N MET A 458 -9.39 -16.29 -12.77
CA MET A 458 -8.53 -16.02 -11.63
C MET A 458 -8.87 -16.97 -10.49
N TYR A 459 -7.89 -17.69 -9.99
CA TYR A 459 -8.02 -18.47 -8.77
C TYR A 459 -7.54 -17.65 -7.56
N GLN A 460 -7.81 -18.17 -6.36
CA GLN A 460 -7.35 -17.54 -5.12
C GLN A 460 -5.82 -17.35 -5.13
N ASN A 461 -5.37 -16.18 -4.74
CA ASN A 461 -3.95 -15.76 -4.75
C ASN A 461 -3.27 -15.89 -6.14
N ASP A 462 -4.06 -15.98 -7.20
CA ASP A 462 -3.55 -15.97 -8.57
C ASP A 462 -3.15 -14.56 -9.01
N SER A 463 -2.36 -14.49 -10.06
CA SER A 463 -2.01 -13.23 -10.72
C SER A 463 -1.82 -13.46 -12.21
N LEU A 464 -2.02 -12.42 -13.01
CA LEU A 464 -2.02 -12.47 -14.46
C LEU A 464 -1.00 -11.48 -15.01
N LEU A 465 0.04 -11.97 -15.70
CA LEU A 465 0.99 -11.13 -16.41
C LEU A 465 0.81 -11.28 -17.92
N LEU A 466 0.48 -10.18 -18.59
CA LEU A 466 0.27 -10.12 -20.03
C LEU A 466 1.29 -9.19 -20.70
N GLN A 467 1.89 -9.67 -21.76
CA GLN A 467 2.52 -8.82 -22.76
C GLN A 467 1.49 -8.46 -23.84
N LEU A 468 1.31 -7.17 -24.11
CA LEU A 468 0.33 -6.63 -25.04
C LEU A 468 1.07 -5.96 -26.22
N THR A 469 1.30 -6.71 -27.29
CA THR A 469 1.92 -6.16 -28.50
C THR A 469 0.87 -5.48 -29.37
N ARG A 470 1.14 -4.26 -29.86
CA ARG A 470 0.21 -3.55 -30.76
C ARG A 470 -0.05 -4.39 -32.01
N ASP A 471 -1.31 -4.53 -32.38
CA ASP A 471 -1.73 -5.22 -33.59
C ASP A 471 -2.49 -4.24 -34.50
N GLU A 472 -1.75 -3.58 -35.40
CA GLU A 472 -2.29 -2.58 -36.34
C GLU A 472 -3.17 -3.21 -37.43
N ASN A 473 -3.05 -4.53 -37.63
CA ASN A 473 -3.80 -5.31 -38.63
C ASN A 473 -4.96 -6.10 -38.03
N ALA A 474 -5.34 -5.79 -36.79
CA ALA A 474 -6.43 -6.47 -36.12
C ALA A 474 -7.74 -6.26 -36.88
N ALA A 475 -8.11 -7.20 -37.74
CA ALA A 475 -9.45 -7.23 -38.30
C ALA A 475 -10.46 -7.42 -37.15
N PRO A 476 -11.64 -6.75 -37.19
CA PRO A 476 -12.72 -7.06 -36.29
C PRO A 476 -13.16 -8.49 -36.55
N GLY A 477 -12.72 -9.42 -35.74
CA GLY A 477 -13.00 -10.84 -35.89
C GLY A 477 -12.31 -11.69 -34.85
N ASN A 478 -13.02 -12.68 -34.39
CA ASN A 478 -12.61 -13.64 -33.39
C ASN A 478 -11.30 -14.35 -33.81
N ARG A 479 -10.19 -14.04 -33.16
CA ARG A 479 -9.13 -15.03 -32.98
C ARG A 479 -9.37 -15.73 -31.63
N GLU A 480 -10.30 -16.66 -31.64
CA GLU A 480 -10.30 -17.72 -30.64
C GLU A 480 -9.14 -18.65 -31.01
N ASP A 481 -7.96 -18.43 -30.44
CA ASP A 481 -7.04 -19.54 -30.30
C ASP A 481 -7.74 -20.54 -29.40
N ALA A 482 -8.05 -21.70 -29.96
CA ALA A 482 -8.84 -22.72 -29.29
C ALA A 482 -8.29 -22.97 -27.90
N VAL A 483 -9.10 -22.74 -26.88
CA VAL A 483 -8.89 -23.37 -25.58
C VAL A 483 -8.85 -24.85 -25.89
N CYS A 484 -7.66 -25.46 -25.79
CA CYS A 484 -7.58 -26.90 -25.78
C CYS A 484 -8.28 -27.37 -24.51
N GLU A 485 -9.59 -27.59 -24.60
CA GLU A 485 -10.25 -28.39 -23.58
C GLU A 485 -9.58 -29.77 -23.63
N PRO A 486 -9.19 -30.33 -22.50
CA PRO A 486 -8.59 -31.64 -22.48
C PRO A 486 -9.57 -32.63 -23.13
N GLU A 487 -9.16 -33.24 -24.24
CA GLU A 487 -10.01 -34.19 -24.98
C GLU A 487 -10.44 -35.40 -24.14
N ASN A 488 -9.72 -35.66 -23.04
CA ASN A 488 -10.02 -36.76 -22.13
C ASN A 488 -9.75 -36.35 -20.68
N THR A 489 -10.74 -36.53 -19.84
CA THR A 489 -10.61 -36.44 -18.39
C THR A 489 -10.45 -37.84 -17.80
N LEU A 490 -9.25 -38.15 -17.30
CA LEU A 490 -9.06 -39.40 -16.54
C LEU A 490 -9.42 -39.16 -15.09
N ARG A 491 -10.47 -39.79 -14.61
CA ARG A 491 -10.88 -39.79 -13.21
C ARG A 491 -10.20 -40.93 -12.49
N VAL A 492 -9.25 -40.64 -11.64
CA VAL A 492 -8.65 -41.65 -10.76
C VAL A 492 -9.66 -41.99 -9.66
N THR A 493 -10.08 -43.25 -9.60
CA THR A 493 -11.03 -43.76 -8.58
C THR A 493 -10.33 -44.86 -7.77
N GLY A 494 -10.53 -44.84 -6.45
CA GLY A 494 -9.94 -45.83 -5.55
C GLY A 494 -8.73 -45.29 -4.76
N LYS A 495 -8.10 -46.20 -4.03
CA LYS A 495 -6.87 -45.88 -3.29
C LYS A 495 -5.69 -45.85 -4.25
N VAL A 496 -4.86 -44.83 -4.05
CA VAL A 496 -3.61 -44.68 -4.78
C VAL A 496 -2.48 -44.92 -3.77
N ASP A 497 -1.61 -45.88 -4.06
CA ASP A 497 -0.38 -46.07 -3.29
C ASP A 497 0.62 -45.00 -3.70
N TYR A 498 1.24 -44.35 -2.73
CA TYR A 498 2.24 -43.34 -2.96
C TYR A 498 3.37 -43.43 -1.93
N GLU A 499 4.54 -43.06 -2.33
CA GLU A 499 5.72 -42.91 -1.48
C GLU A 499 6.05 -41.43 -1.37
N ARG A 500 6.21 -40.95 -0.15
CA ARG A 500 6.60 -39.56 0.11
C ARG A 500 8.11 -39.51 0.33
N THR A 501 8.77 -38.59 -0.33
CA THR A 501 10.20 -38.32 -0.13
C THR A 501 10.45 -37.53 1.16
N GLU A 502 9.45 -36.76 1.62
CA GLU A 502 9.48 -36.00 2.86
C GLU A 502 8.10 -36.08 3.56
N PRO A 503 8.04 -35.98 4.90
CA PRO A 503 6.77 -35.93 5.61
C PRO A 503 6.03 -34.63 5.28
N ASN A 504 4.69 -34.66 5.30
CA ASN A 504 3.91 -33.44 5.37
C ASN A 504 4.14 -32.78 6.73
N VAL A 505 4.34 -31.47 6.71
CA VAL A 505 4.56 -30.65 7.90
C VAL A 505 3.49 -29.58 7.97
N TYR A 506 2.86 -29.45 9.13
CA TYR A 506 2.00 -28.35 9.48
C TYR A 506 2.51 -27.71 10.76
N MET A 507 2.79 -26.41 10.71
CA MET A 507 3.29 -25.68 11.86
C MET A 507 2.12 -25.14 12.68
N LEU A 508 2.16 -25.38 14.00
CA LEU A 508 1.18 -24.88 14.96
C LEU A 508 1.94 -24.06 16.01
N ASP A 509 1.77 -22.76 15.99
CA ASP A 509 2.47 -21.80 16.85
C ASP A 509 1.56 -21.06 17.83
N ARG A 510 0.23 -21.24 17.72
CA ARG A 510 -0.77 -20.61 18.58
C ARG A 510 -1.74 -21.65 19.12
N ALA A 511 -2.03 -21.56 20.41
CA ALA A 511 -2.94 -22.49 21.07
C ALA A 511 -3.80 -21.81 22.14
N GLU A 512 -5.05 -22.26 22.30
CA GLU A 512 -5.75 -22.08 23.57
C GLU A 512 -5.05 -22.94 24.64
N TYR A 513 -4.94 -22.46 25.85
CA TYR A 513 -4.19 -23.15 26.90
C TYR A 513 -4.90 -23.22 28.24
N SER A 514 -4.60 -24.26 28.98
CA SER A 514 -5.03 -24.48 30.37
C SER A 514 -3.83 -24.92 31.22
N ILE A 515 -3.67 -24.33 32.38
CA ILE A 515 -2.62 -24.67 33.33
C ILE A 515 -3.29 -25.35 34.54
N ASP A 516 -2.79 -26.55 34.91
CA ASP A 516 -3.26 -27.32 36.08
C ASP A 516 -4.79 -27.57 36.11
N GLY A 517 -5.41 -27.79 34.95
CA GLY A 517 -6.85 -28.07 34.83
C GLY A 517 -7.76 -26.85 34.98
N GLU A 518 -7.25 -25.63 34.96
CA GLU A 518 -8.05 -24.40 34.90
C GLU A 518 -8.87 -24.34 33.60
N PRO A 519 -9.90 -23.49 33.53
CA PRO A 519 -10.59 -23.24 32.25
C PRO A 519 -9.61 -22.79 31.16
N PHE A 520 -9.83 -23.25 29.92
CA PHE A 520 -9.02 -22.81 28.78
C PHE A 520 -9.08 -21.29 28.62
N ARG A 521 -7.93 -20.70 28.40
CA ARG A 521 -7.72 -19.29 28.12
C ARG A 521 -7.64 -19.08 26.60
N PRO A 522 -7.88 -17.84 26.13
CA PRO A 522 -7.73 -17.50 24.73
C PRO A 522 -6.38 -17.90 24.16
N GLU A 523 -6.36 -18.08 22.85
CA GLU A 523 -5.19 -18.44 22.07
C GLU A 523 -4.00 -17.50 22.31
N GLU A 524 -2.83 -18.07 22.55
CA GLU A 524 -1.56 -17.37 22.73
C GLU A 524 -0.45 -18.04 21.91
N GLU A 525 0.56 -17.27 21.54
CA GLU A 525 1.74 -17.78 20.86
C GLU A 525 2.59 -18.62 21.83
N ILE A 526 3.10 -19.76 21.34
CA ILE A 526 3.71 -20.81 22.19
C ILE A 526 4.93 -20.31 22.97
N LEU A 527 5.76 -19.47 22.38
CA LEU A 527 6.96 -18.96 23.05
C LEU A 527 6.62 -17.89 24.11
N ARG A 528 5.59 -17.09 23.86
CA ARG A 528 5.05 -16.18 24.89
C ARG A 528 4.37 -16.95 26.01
N LEU A 529 3.67 -18.04 25.65
CA LEU A 529 3.04 -18.92 26.62
C LEU A 529 4.07 -19.55 27.57
N ASP A 530 5.24 -19.96 27.06
CA ASP A 530 6.33 -20.46 27.92
C ASP A 530 6.72 -19.41 28.98
N ASN A 531 6.87 -18.15 28.60
CA ASN A 531 7.19 -17.07 29.55
C ASN A 531 6.03 -16.77 30.53
N ILE A 532 4.77 -16.89 30.08
CA ILE A 532 3.59 -16.79 30.97
C ILE A 532 3.66 -17.91 32.04
N CYS A 533 3.92 -19.14 31.62
CA CYS A 533 4.06 -20.28 32.54
C CYS A 533 5.22 -20.06 33.51
N ARG A 534 6.40 -19.67 33.04
CA ARG A 534 7.58 -19.40 33.87
C ARG A 534 7.30 -18.32 34.91
N LYS A 535 6.69 -17.21 34.50
CA LYS A 535 6.31 -16.13 35.43
C LYS A 535 5.34 -16.63 36.50
N ARG A 536 4.36 -17.47 36.15
CA ARG A 536 3.40 -18.05 37.07
C ARG A 536 4.07 -19.00 38.09
N MET A 537 5.06 -19.78 37.63
CA MET A 537 5.79 -20.72 38.46
C MET A 537 6.90 -20.07 39.28
N GLY A 538 7.16 -18.78 39.11
CA GLY A 538 8.28 -18.09 39.74
C GLY A 538 9.64 -18.48 39.15
N TRP A 539 9.66 -19.05 37.95
CA TRP A 539 10.89 -19.45 37.27
C TRP A 539 11.51 -18.25 36.52
N PRO A 540 12.84 -18.32 36.28
CA PRO A 540 13.46 -17.33 35.40
C PRO A 540 12.79 -17.31 34.02
N LEU A 541 12.51 -16.11 33.50
CA LEU A 541 12.00 -15.97 32.14
C LEU A 541 13.04 -16.46 31.13
N ARG A 542 12.60 -16.95 30.00
CA ARG A 542 13.47 -17.26 28.86
C ARG A 542 14.10 -15.97 28.34
N GLY A 543 15.35 -15.79 28.69
CA GLY A 543 16.20 -14.76 28.12
C GLY A 543 17.26 -15.38 27.21
N GLU A 544 18.20 -14.58 26.75
CA GLU A 544 19.24 -15.00 25.79
C GLU A 544 20.03 -16.24 26.18
N LEU A 545 20.33 -16.41 27.47
CA LEU A 545 21.11 -17.54 27.99
C LEU A 545 20.27 -18.81 28.21
N LEU A 546 18.94 -18.71 28.23
CA LEU A 546 18.03 -19.82 28.53
C LEU A 546 17.28 -20.33 27.29
N ALA A 547 17.65 -19.89 26.09
CA ALA A 547 17.04 -20.34 24.84
C ALA A 547 17.37 -21.80 24.49
N GLN A 548 18.30 -22.42 25.21
CA GLN A 548 18.78 -23.79 24.98
C GLN A 548 18.38 -24.67 26.17
N PRO A 549 17.31 -25.48 26.05
CA PRO A 549 16.77 -26.26 27.16
C PRO A 549 17.78 -27.28 27.75
N TRP A 550 18.77 -27.70 26.97
CA TRP A 550 19.82 -28.62 27.44
C TRP A 550 20.90 -27.99 28.35
N VAL A 551 20.86 -26.69 28.54
CA VAL A 551 21.78 -25.96 29.44
C VAL A 551 21.20 -25.82 30.85
N VAL A 552 19.91 -26.12 31.02
CA VAL A 552 19.20 -26.02 32.30
C VAL A 552 19.05 -27.42 32.90
N GLU A 553 19.43 -27.60 34.18
CA GLU A 553 19.17 -28.84 34.90
C GLU A 553 17.67 -29.12 34.97
N GLU A 554 17.28 -30.39 34.73
CA GLU A 554 15.89 -30.82 34.84
C GLU A 554 15.42 -30.66 36.29
N GLU A 555 14.49 -29.76 36.52
CA GLU A 555 13.77 -29.67 37.78
C GLU A 555 12.55 -30.60 37.77
N ALA A 556 12.19 -31.16 38.93
CA ALA A 556 10.97 -31.97 39.06
C ALA A 556 9.73 -31.10 38.73
N VAL A 557 9.07 -31.41 37.64
CA VAL A 557 7.91 -30.68 37.18
C VAL A 557 6.64 -31.26 37.80
N HIS A 558 5.81 -30.44 38.42
CA HIS A 558 4.55 -30.82 39.06
C HIS A 558 3.31 -30.14 38.41
N ASN A 559 3.48 -29.45 37.30
CA ASN A 559 2.41 -28.67 36.65
C ASN A 559 2.05 -29.29 35.30
N GLU A 560 0.77 -29.21 34.95
CA GLU A 560 0.24 -29.69 33.68
C GLU A 560 -0.14 -28.50 32.79
N LEU A 561 0.39 -28.46 31.57
CA LEU A 561 -0.02 -27.53 30.54
C LEU A 561 -0.79 -28.26 29.44
N ALA A 562 -2.08 -28.03 29.35
CA ALA A 562 -2.91 -28.52 28.25
C ALA A 562 -3.01 -27.49 27.15
N LEU A 563 -2.73 -27.88 25.90
CA LEU A 563 -2.83 -27.04 24.70
C LEU A 563 -3.94 -27.54 23.79
N ARG A 564 -4.68 -26.61 23.22
CA ARG A 564 -5.71 -26.91 22.23
C ARG A 564 -5.43 -26.10 20.98
N PHE A 565 -5.20 -26.80 19.86
CA PHE A 565 -4.99 -26.22 18.55
C PHE A 565 -6.26 -26.39 17.70
N ALA A 566 -6.63 -25.35 16.95
CA ALA A 566 -7.66 -25.41 15.92
C ALA A 566 -6.98 -25.60 14.56
N ILE A 567 -7.27 -26.74 13.90
CA ILE A 567 -6.74 -27.05 12.57
C ILE A 567 -7.87 -27.00 11.56
N TYR A 568 -7.68 -26.19 10.54
CA TYR A 568 -8.60 -26.11 9.40
C TYR A 568 -7.91 -26.67 8.17
N SER A 569 -8.50 -27.66 7.54
CA SER A 569 -7.99 -28.27 6.32
C SER A 569 -9.05 -28.27 5.22
N GLU A 570 -8.64 -27.89 4.02
CA GLU A 570 -9.50 -27.94 2.82
C GLU A 570 -9.73 -29.36 2.31
N ILE A 571 -8.93 -30.30 2.77
CA ILE A 571 -9.02 -31.72 2.44
C ILE A 571 -9.17 -32.58 3.70
N PRO A 572 -9.81 -33.75 3.63
CA PRO A 572 -9.85 -34.66 4.75
C PRO A 572 -8.44 -35.06 5.18
N VAL A 573 -8.11 -34.83 6.45
CA VAL A 573 -6.86 -35.28 7.06
C VAL A 573 -7.15 -36.55 7.85
N THR A 574 -6.48 -37.66 7.50
CA THR A 574 -6.51 -38.89 8.28
C THR A 574 -5.19 -38.99 9.01
N GLY A 575 -5.21 -38.96 10.34
CA GLY A 575 -4.04 -39.17 11.21
C GLY A 575 -3.75 -40.64 11.43
#